data_599891f789266bcc89a29ae735b6c180
#
_entry.id   599891f789266bcc89a29ae735b6c180
#
_cell.length_a   1.000
_cell.length_b   1.000
_cell.length_c   1.000
_cell.angle_alpha   90.00
_cell.angle_beta   90.00
_cell.angle_gamma   90.00
#
_symmetry.space_group_name_H-M   'P 1'
#
loop_
_entity.id
_entity.type
_entity.pdbx_description
1 polymer ?
#
loop_
_entity_poly.entity_id
_entity_poly.type
_entity_poly.pdbx_seq_one_letter_code
_entity_poly.pdbx_strand_id
1 'polypeptide(L)'
;EGTVEPTNLVRVDNNLSEEELKDGWQLLFDGKSMSGWNGTNSKKEPDGWEVADGLLSGFASGNVILTESVYDNFELEFEWKLKKGADGGLFFHVPSTLSLTEILNFGPEMQIIDDQYHPDAAVSNSHVTGAVYDILPPRYVISKPIGEFNHSRIVVSGNNIEHWLNGIKTLKYELNTDIWSQNFNNSLFRENSNFGKSQSGHIAIANQEGQLWLKNIRVRNFLGQ
;
A
#
# COMPACT_ATOMS: atom_id res chain seq x y z
N GLU A 1 -23.25 33.73 18.54
CA GLU A 1 -23.06 32.44 17.86
C GLU A 1 -21.56 32.26 17.63
N GLY A 2 -20.92 31.55 18.56
CA GLY A 2 -19.49 31.29 18.51
C GLY A 2 -19.18 30.19 17.49
N THR A 3 -18.51 30.55 16.41
CA THR A 3 -17.85 29.58 15.54
C THR A 3 -16.70 28.94 16.32
N VAL A 4 -16.87 27.70 16.71
CA VAL A 4 -15.78 26.88 17.24
C VAL A 4 -14.84 26.61 16.07
N GLU A 5 -13.67 27.25 16.05
CA GLU A 5 -12.61 26.88 15.13
C GLU A 5 -12.22 25.42 15.41
N PRO A 6 -12.03 24.58 14.37
CA PRO A 6 -11.54 23.24 14.58
C PRO A 6 -10.17 23.34 15.24
N THR A 7 -10.05 22.83 16.46
CA THR A 7 -8.76 22.63 17.11
C THR A 7 -7.92 21.78 16.16
N ASN A 8 -6.88 22.36 15.57
CA ASN A 8 -5.82 21.66 14.88
C ASN A 8 -5.12 20.78 15.93
N LEU A 9 -5.68 19.61 16.18
CA LEU A 9 -5.00 18.56 16.92
C LEU A 9 -3.80 18.17 16.07
N VAL A 10 -2.62 18.62 16.48
CA VAL A 10 -1.36 18.17 15.89
C VAL A 10 -1.32 16.67 16.13
N ARG A 11 -1.56 15.90 15.06
CA ARG A 11 -1.49 14.44 15.12
C ARG A 11 -0.07 14.05 15.43
N VAL A 12 0.12 13.27 16.50
CA VAL A 12 1.41 12.67 16.80
C VAL A 12 1.63 11.50 15.85
N ASP A 13 2.75 11.51 15.13
CA ASP A 13 3.08 10.43 14.20
C ASP A 13 3.18 9.07 14.92
N ASN A 14 2.78 8.02 14.23
CA ASN A 14 2.79 6.63 14.70
C ASN A 14 2.05 6.45 16.03
N ASN A 15 0.90 7.10 16.16
CA ASN A 15 0.03 7.00 17.32
C ASN A 15 -1.44 6.96 16.89
N LEU A 16 -2.29 6.37 17.72
CA LEU A 16 -3.75 6.36 17.54
C LEU A 16 -4.40 7.18 18.66
N SER A 17 -5.40 7.98 18.30
CA SER A 17 -6.26 8.64 19.25
C SER A 17 -7.19 7.64 19.94
N GLU A 18 -7.80 8.05 21.06
CA GLU A 18 -8.82 7.22 21.73
C GLU A 18 -10.02 6.91 20.84
N GLU A 19 -10.39 7.83 19.96
CA GLU A 19 -11.48 7.65 19.00
C GLU A 19 -11.10 6.62 17.94
N GLU A 20 -9.91 6.71 17.36
CA GLU A 20 -9.40 5.74 16.40
C GLU A 20 -9.32 4.32 17.00
N LEU A 21 -8.87 4.20 18.25
CA LEU A 21 -8.88 2.92 18.97
C LEU A 21 -10.29 2.35 19.15
N LYS A 22 -11.28 3.20 19.49
CA LYS A 22 -12.69 2.79 19.60
C LYS A 22 -13.28 2.37 18.26
N ASP A 23 -12.84 2.99 17.16
CA ASP A 23 -13.24 2.67 15.80
C ASP A 23 -12.54 1.43 15.24
N GLY A 24 -11.73 0.74 16.07
CA GLY A 24 -11.08 -0.52 15.75
C GLY A 24 -9.77 -0.40 14.97
N TRP A 25 -9.21 0.81 14.87
CA TRP A 25 -7.89 0.98 14.28
C TRP A 25 -6.80 0.33 15.12
N GLN A 26 -5.84 -0.27 14.46
CA GLN A 26 -4.65 -0.87 15.02
C GLN A 26 -3.42 -0.29 14.31
N LEU A 27 -2.40 0.04 15.09
CA LEU A 27 -1.14 0.54 14.55
C LEU A 27 -0.32 -0.63 14.02
N LEU A 28 0.15 -0.54 12.78
CA LEU A 28 1.07 -1.51 12.18
C LEU A 28 2.53 -1.08 12.29
N PHE A 29 2.79 0.18 12.64
CA PHE A 29 4.13 0.70 12.85
C PHE A 29 4.15 1.68 14.01
N ASP A 30 4.97 1.40 15.01
CA ASP A 30 5.08 2.16 16.27
C ASP A 30 6.09 3.33 16.21
N GLY A 31 6.75 3.51 15.06
CA GLY A 31 7.80 4.53 14.89
C GLY A 31 9.15 4.16 15.54
N LYS A 32 9.30 2.96 16.13
CA LYS A 32 10.47 2.59 16.91
C LYS A 32 11.08 1.26 16.50
N SER A 33 10.29 0.34 16.01
CA SER A 33 10.71 -1.02 15.71
C SER A 33 10.00 -1.59 14.48
N MET A 34 10.53 -2.70 13.97
CA MET A 34 9.88 -3.50 12.92
C MET A 34 8.97 -4.60 13.50
N SER A 35 8.57 -4.48 14.76
CA SER A 35 7.65 -5.42 15.38
C SER A 35 6.34 -5.48 14.60
N GLY A 36 5.85 -6.69 14.32
CA GLY A 36 4.68 -6.92 13.49
C GLY A 36 4.96 -7.03 11.98
N TRP A 37 6.25 -6.92 11.58
CA TRP A 37 6.68 -7.08 10.20
C TRP A 37 7.72 -8.17 10.04
N ASN A 38 7.58 -8.96 9.00
CA ASN A 38 8.54 -10.00 8.59
C ASN A 38 9.06 -9.71 7.18
N GLY A 39 10.23 -10.24 6.86
CA GLY A 39 10.68 -10.38 5.48
C GLY A 39 10.06 -11.60 4.79
N THR A 40 10.42 -11.82 3.54
CA THR A 40 10.06 -13.03 2.80
C THR A 40 10.53 -14.32 3.51
N ASN A 41 9.83 -15.41 3.28
CA ASN A 41 10.09 -16.71 3.93
C ASN A 41 10.07 -16.64 5.46
N SER A 42 9.20 -15.78 6.02
CA SER A 42 9.05 -15.57 7.47
C SER A 42 10.33 -15.13 8.18
N LYS A 43 11.24 -14.45 7.48
CA LYS A 43 12.43 -13.86 8.06
C LYS A 43 12.05 -12.71 8.98
N LYS A 44 12.36 -12.82 10.28
CA LYS A 44 11.96 -11.82 11.30
C LYS A 44 12.66 -10.47 11.17
N GLU A 45 13.83 -10.44 10.56
CA GLU A 45 14.57 -9.21 10.28
C GLU A 45 14.62 -8.99 8.76
N PRO A 46 13.74 -8.16 8.21
CA PRO A 46 13.70 -7.89 6.78
C PRO A 46 14.99 -7.21 6.31
N ASP A 47 15.60 -7.77 5.26
CA ASP A 47 16.76 -7.12 4.63
C ASP A 47 16.33 -5.83 3.90
N GLY A 48 17.21 -4.84 3.89
CA GLY A 48 17.01 -3.60 3.14
C GLY A 48 15.96 -2.65 3.72
N TRP A 49 15.53 -2.90 4.97
CA TRP A 49 14.64 -2.04 5.72
C TRP A 49 15.27 -1.62 7.04
N GLU A 50 14.96 -0.42 7.48
CA GLU A 50 15.42 0.14 8.74
C GLU A 50 14.36 1.05 9.38
N VAL A 51 14.52 1.30 10.67
CA VAL A 51 13.72 2.30 11.40
C VAL A 51 14.65 3.38 11.89
N ALA A 52 14.41 4.62 11.47
CA ALA A 52 15.15 5.79 11.90
C ALA A 52 14.23 7.01 11.97
N ASP A 53 14.38 7.85 12.98
CA ASP A 53 13.64 9.11 13.15
C ASP A 53 12.11 8.97 13.07
N GLY A 54 11.57 7.86 13.58
CA GLY A 54 10.14 7.58 13.54
C GLY A 54 9.63 7.14 12.16
N LEU A 55 10.50 6.84 11.22
CA LEU A 55 10.18 6.40 9.87
C LEU A 55 10.62 4.96 9.64
N LEU A 56 9.80 4.20 8.93
CA LEU A 56 10.14 2.92 8.36
C LEU A 56 10.66 3.16 6.95
N SER A 57 11.88 2.76 6.66
CA SER A 57 12.56 3.06 5.38
C SER A 57 13.00 1.80 4.66
N GLY A 58 12.55 1.65 3.41
CA GLY A 58 13.12 0.73 2.44
C GLY A 58 14.25 1.44 1.68
N PHE A 59 15.49 0.97 1.84
CA PHE A 59 16.69 1.62 1.28
C PHE A 59 17.46 0.75 0.29
N ALA A 60 17.17 -0.54 0.24
CA ALA A 60 17.76 -1.45 -0.72
C ALA A 60 16.69 -1.98 -1.67
N SER A 61 16.95 -1.85 -2.97
CA SER A 61 16.03 -2.30 -4.01
C SER A 61 15.75 -3.80 -3.94
N GLY A 62 14.55 -4.18 -4.31
CA GLY A 62 14.16 -5.57 -4.42
C GLY A 62 13.83 -6.25 -3.08
N ASN A 63 13.42 -5.51 -2.06
CA ASN A 63 13.04 -6.04 -0.75
C ASN A 63 11.58 -5.77 -0.42
N VAL A 64 10.98 -6.69 0.33
CA VAL A 64 9.58 -6.63 0.75
C VAL A 64 9.44 -6.95 2.23
N ILE A 65 8.51 -6.28 2.87
CA ILE A 65 8.04 -6.60 4.23
C ILE A 65 6.60 -7.05 4.18
N LEU A 66 6.25 -7.96 5.08
CA LEU A 66 4.90 -8.49 5.22
C LEU A 66 4.44 -8.32 6.67
N THR A 67 3.17 -8.00 6.88
CA THR A 67 2.59 -8.03 8.22
C THR A 67 2.66 -9.43 8.82
N GLU A 68 2.84 -9.55 10.15
CA GLU A 68 2.74 -10.86 10.83
C GLU A 68 1.29 -11.37 10.82
N SER A 69 0.32 -10.47 10.94
CA SER A 69 -1.10 -10.78 10.88
C SER A 69 -1.60 -10.92 9.44
N VAL A 70 -2.68 -11.67 9.26
CA VAL A 70 -3.41 -11.82 8.00
C VAL A 70 -4.71 -11.03 8.04
N TYR A 71 -5.15 -10.57 6.89
CA TYR A 71 -6.34 -9.75 6.71
C TYR A 71 -7.18 -10.30 5.55
N ASP A 72 -8.51 -10.17 5.66
CA ASP A 72 -9.46 -10.46 4.59
C ASP A 72 -10.17 -9.19 4.13
N ASN A 73 -11.05 -8.63 4.96
CA ASN A 73 -11.71 -7.36 4.71
C ASN A 73 -11.14 -6.29 5.66
N PHE A 74 -10.57 -5.26 5.10
CA PHE A 74 -9.86 -4.26 5.89
C PHE A 74 -9.85 -2.89 5.23
N GLU A 75 -9.53 -1.90 6.04
CA GLU A 75 -9.12 -0.57 5.62
C GLU A 75 -7.71 -0.33 6.15
N LEU A 76 -6.81 0.05 5.26
CA LEU A 76 -5.42 0.39 5.56
C LEU A 76 -5.18 1.85 5.21
N GLU A 77 -4.53 2.56 6.10
CA GLU A 77 -4.02 3.91 5.84
C GLU A 77 -2.54 3.99 6.17
N PHE A 78 -1.81 4.76 5.38
CA PHE A 78 -0.39 5.02 5.60
C PHE A 78 0.07 6.30 4.91
N GLU A 79 1.13 6.89 5.42
CA GLU A 79 1.81 8.01 4.79
C GLU A 79 3.16 7.56 4.24
N TRP A 80 3.50 8.07 3.07
CA TRP A 80 4.72 7.70 2.37
C TRP A 80 5.33 8.86 1.60
N LYS A 81 6.65 8.82 1.44
CA LYS A 81 7.39 9.69 0.52
C LYS A 81 8.48 8.91 -0.21
N LEU A 82 8.88 9.42 -1.35
CA LEU A 82 9.88 8.80 -2.21
C LEU A 82 11.11 9.67 -2.37
N LYS A 83 12.25 9.02 -2.60
CA LYS A 83 13.41 9.61 -3.23
C LYS A 83 13.17 9.69 -4.74
N LYS A 84 13.83 10.66 -5.40
CA LYS A 84 13.78 10.82 -6.86
C LYS A 84 14.10 9.50 -7.58
N GLY A 85 13.24 9.11 -8.51
CA GLY A 85 13.34 7.88 -9.28
C GLY A 85 13.05 6.59 -8.51
N ALA A 86 12.41 6.69 -7.34
CA ALA A 86 12.07 5.51 -6.55
C ALA A 86 10.76 4.86 -7.02
N ASP A 87 10.68 3.55 -6.78
CA ASP A 87 9.56 2.69 -7.11
C ASP A 87 9.30 1.70 -5.98
N GLY A 88 8.04 1.49 -5.66
CA GLY A 88 7.56 0.54 -4.68
C GLY A 88 6.07 0.27 -4.86
N GLY A 89 5.51 -0.58 -4.01
CA GLY A 89 4.11 -0.93 -4.12
C GLY A 89 3.55 -1.56 -2.86
N LEU A 90 2.23 -1.55 -2.76
CA LEU A 90 1.51 -2.22 -1.70
C LEU A 90 0.66 -3.33 -2.27
N PHE A 91 0.79 -4.52 -1.68
CA PHE A 91 0.07 -5.74 -2.04
C PHE A 91 -0.77 -6.20 -0.85
N PHE A 92 -1.81 -6.95 -1.10
CA PHE A 92 -2.65 -7.53 -0.05
C PHE A 92 -3.01 -8.99 -0.36
N HIS A 93 -3.47 -9.72 0.67
CA HIS A 93 -3.80 -11.16 0.61
C HIS A 93 -2.62 -12.04 0.19
N VAL A 94 -1.40 -11.60 0.53
CA VAL A 94 -0.16 -12.29 0.15
C VAL A 94 0.11 -13.46 1.08
N PRO A 95 0.41 -14.68 0.57
CA PRO A 95 0.93 -15.78 1.37
C PRO A 95 2.37 -15.51 1.83
N SER A 96 2.69 -15.84 3.09
CA SER A 96 4.04 -15.62 3.67
C SER A 96 5.14 -16.48 3.05
N THR A 97 4.77 -17.49 2.26
CA THR A 97 5.72 -18.44 1.66
C THR A 97 6.31 -17.97 0.33
N LEU A 98 5.83 -16.85 -0.21
CA LEU A 98 6.26 -16.33 -1.51
C LEU A 98 7.59 -15.57 -1.40
N SER A 99 8.43 -15.71 -2.42
CA SER A 99 9.58 -14.85 -2.69
C SER A 99 9.12 -13.48 -3.19
N LEU A 100 10.01 -12.49 -3.21
CA LEU A 100 9.70 -11.17 -3.77
C LEU A 100 9.13 -11.27 -5.19
N THR A 101 9.81 -11.99 -6.09
CA THR A 101 9.38 -12.12 -7.50
C THR A 101 7.98 -12.74 -7.61
N GLU A 102 7.64 -13.68 -6.73
CA GLU A 102 6.31 -14.27 -6.70
C GLU A 102 5.28 -13.28 -6.17
N ILE A 103 5.62 -12.48 -5.14
CA ILE A 103 4.72 -11.44 -4.60
C ILE A 103 4.36 -10.42 -5.67
N LEU A 104 5.34 -9.91 -6.42
CA LEU A 104 5.13 -8.95 -7.51
C LEU A 104 4.21 -9.49 -8.62
N ASN A 105 4.06 -10.80 -8.71
CA ASN A 105 3.18 -11.47 -9.68
C ASN A 105 1.94 -12.10 -9.06
N PHE A 106 1.70 -11.91 -7.74
CA PHE A 106 0.69 -12.66 -7.01
C PHE A 106 -0.72 -12.05 -7.12
N GLY A 107 -0.82 -10.74 -7.04
CA GLY A 107 -2.10 -10.07 -6.99
C GLY A 107 -2.02 -8.58 -7.23
N PRO A 108 -3.16 -7.88 -7.11
CA PRO A 108 -3.23 -6.46 -7.37
C PRO A 108 -2.25 -5.67 -6.50
N GLU A 109 -1.47 -4.84 -7.16
CA GLU A 109 -0.54 -3.89 -6.56
C GLU A 109 -1.14 -2.49 -6.62
N MET A 110 -1.20 -1.79 -5.49
CA MET A 110 -1.33 -0.34 -5.52
C MET A 110 0.06 0.26 -5.74
N GLN A 111 0.28 0.82 -6.93
CA GLN A 111 1.55 1.41 -7.32
C GLN A 111 1.91 2.64 -6.49
N ILE A 112 3.19 2.75 -6.11
CA ILE A 112 3.82 3.89 -5.43
C ILE A 112 5.12 4.21 -6.16
N ILE A 113 5.11 5.17 -7.06
CA ILE A 113 6.22 5.46 -7.96
C ILE A 113 6.49 6.96 -8.05
N ASP A 114 7.71 7.34 -8.40
CA ASP A 114 7.99 8.72 -8.81
C ASP A 114 7.39 8.99 -10.19
N ASP A 115 6.19 9.54 -10.22
CA ASP A 115 5.43 9.81 -11.44
C ASP A 115 6.15 10.75 -12.43
N GLN A 116 7.13 11.50 -11.95
CA GLN A 116 7.84 12.50 -12.77
C GLN A 116 9.16 11.99 -13.35
N TYR A 117 9.91 11.20 -12.59
CA TYR A 117 11.30 10.87 -12.95
C TYR A 117 11.54 9.37 -13.14
N HIS A 118 10.65 8.50 -12.71
CA HIS A 118 10.81 7.07 -12.95
C HIS A 118 10.41 6.72 -14.38
N PRO A 119 11.25 6.01 -15.17
CA PRO A 119 10.94 5.74 -16.57
C PRO A 119 9.68 4.89 -16.77
N ASP A 120 9.38 3.98 -15.85
CA ASP A 120 8.21 3.12 -15.96
C ASP A 120 6.89 3.89 -15.85
N ALA A 121 6.82 4.95 -15.05
CA ALA A 121 5.64 5.82 -14.96
C ALA A 121 5.27 6.49 -16.29
N ALA A 122 6.23 6.63 -17.22
CA ALA A 122 6.01 7.19 -18.55
C ALA A 122 5.50 6.14 -19.58
N VAL A 123 5.53 4.85 -19.24
CA VAL A 123 5.16 3.76 -20.15
C VAL A 123 3.64 3.70 -20.35
N SER A 124 2.88 3.81 -19.26
CA SER A 124 1.42 3.67 -19.26
C SER A 124 0.77 4.43 -18.13
N ASN A 125 -0.48 4.86 -18.34
CA ASN A 125 -1.30 5.44 -17.27
C ASN A 125 -1.65 4.42 -16.16
N SER A 126 -1.46 3.13 -16.39
CA SER A 126 -1.58 2.07 -15.37
C SER A 126 -0.28 1.77 -14.63
N HIS A 127 0.79 2.54 -14.87
CA HIS A 127 2.08 2.44 -14.19
C HIS A 127 2.35 3.60 -13.23
N VAL A 128 1.40 4.52 -13.07
CA VAL A 128 1.52 5.69 -12.18
C VAL A 128 1.03 5.40 -10.77
N THR A 129 1.40 6.26 -9.84
CA THR A 129 0.95 6.15 -8.43
C THR A 129 -0.56 6.01 -8.29
N GLY A 130 -0.99 5.03 -7.51
CA GLY A 130 -2.40 4.73 -7.24
C GLY A 130 -3.06 3.80 -8.25
N ALA A 131 -2.39 3.43 -9.34
CA ALA A 131 -2.88 2.42 -10.28
C ALA A 131 -3.01 1.03 -9.62
N VAL A 132 -3.81 0.14 -10.20
CA VAL A 132 -3.53 -1.29 -10.14
C VAL A 132 -2.51 -1.56 -11.24
N TYR A 133 -1.26 -1.78 -10.84
CA TYR A 133 -0.12 -1.84 -11.75
C TYR A 133 -0.40 -2.69 -12.98
N ASP A 134 -0.16 -2.11 -14.15
CA ASP A 134 -0.36 -2.66 -15.51
C ASP A 134 -1.80 -3.11 -15.85
N ILE A 135 -2.78 -2.92 -14.93
CA ILE A 135 -4.17 -3.38 -15.15
C ILE A 135 -5.14 -2.21 -15.25
N LEU A 136 -5.17 -1.33 -14.24
CA LEU A 136 -6.15 -0.25 -14.18
C LEU A 136 -5.48 1.08 -13.81
N PRO A 137 -5.65 2.12 -14.63
CA PRO A 137 -5.15 3.45 -14.29
C PRO A 137 -6.02 4.13 -13.22
N PRO A 138 -5.44 4.99 -12.37
CA PRO A 138 -6.23 5.85 -11.50
C PRO A 138 -6.93 6.93 -12.33
N ARG A 139 -8.07 7.41 -11.80
CA ARG A 139 -8.80 8.52 -12.44
C ARG A 139 -8.03 9.85 -12.37
N TYR A 140 -7.22 10.01 -11.34
CA TYR A 140 -6.43 11.22 -11.08
C TYR A 140 -5.03 10.83 -10.61
N VAL A 141 -4.00 11.47 -11.17
CA VAL A 141 -2.62 11.42 -10.66
C VAL A 141 -2.43 12.69 -9.83
N ILE A 142 -2.38 12.54 -8.52
CA ILE A 142 -2.39 13.63 -7.55
C ILE A 142 -1.33 13.45 -6.46
N SER A 143 -0.25 12.74 -6.78
CA SER A 143 0.90 12.62 -5.91
C SER A 143 1.54 13.98 -5.65
N LYS A 144 2.03 14.19 -4.42
CA LYS A 144 2.77 15.39 -4.04
C LYS A 144 4.19 15.34 -4.61
N PRO A 145 4.87 16.49 -4.68
CA PRO A 145 6.27 16.56 -5.09
C PRO A 145 7.17 15.59 -4.32
N ILE A 146 8.25 15.14 -4.96
CA ILE A 146 9.24 14.27 -4.35
C ILE A 146 9.77 14.86 -3.04
N GLY A 147 9.85 14.01 -2.02
CA GLY A 147 10.26 14.38 -0.66
C GLY A 147 9.12 14.82 0.26
N GLU A 148 7.92 15.05 -0.28
CA GLU A 148 6.73 15.33 0.52
C GLU A 148 5.94 14.06 0.84
N PHE A 149 5.32 14.01 2.04
CA PHE A 149 4.49 12.87 2.42
C PHE A 149 3.14 12.90 1.72
N ASN A 150 2.84 11.82 1.01
CA ASN A 150 1.51 11.48 0.52
C ASN A 150 0.77 10.64 1.58
N HIS A 151 -0.55 10.68 1.54
CA HIS A 151 -1.42 9.81 2.33
C HIS A 151 -2.18 8.88 1.39
N SER A 152 -2.01 7.58 1.58
CA SER A 152 -2.76 6.55 0.85
C SER A 152 -3.73 5.83 1.79
N ARG A 153 -4.85 5.39 1.21
CA ARG A 153 -5.83 4.54 1.87
C ARG A 153 -6.28 3.47 0.88
N ILE A 154 -6.32 2.23 1.34
CA ILE A 154 -6.88 1.10 0.61
C ILE A 154 -8.05 0.54 1.41
N VAL A 155 -9.17 0.28 0.74
CA VAL A 155 -10.33 -0.41 1.30
C VAL A 155 -10.53 -1.69 0.52
N VAL A 156 -10.52 -2.83 1.23
CA VAL A 156 -10.79 -4.16 0.67
C VAL A 156 -12.04 -4.72 1.34
N SER A 157 -13.09 -4.96 0.56
CA SER A 157 -14.37 -5.51 1.03
C SER A 157 -14.84 -6.57 0.04
N GLY A 158 -14.51 -7.84 0.32
CA GLY A 158 -14.67 -8.92 -0.64
C GLY A 158 -13.92 -8.63 -1.94
N ASN A 159 -14.63 -8.65 -3.05
CA ASN A 159 -14.08 -8.33 -4.36
C ASN A 159 -14.02 -6.83 -4.66
N ASN A 160 -14.59 -5.97 -3.82
CA ASN A 160 -14.60 -4.52 -4.03
C ASN A 160 -13.39 -3.87 -3.39
N ILE A 161 -12.59 -3.19 -4.19
CA ILE A 161 -11.37 -2.53 -3.75
C ILE A 161 -11.42 -1.04 -4.11
N GLU A 162 -10.94 -0.20 -3.22
CA GLU A 162 -10.81 1.23 -3.44
C GLU A 162 -9.37 1.68 -3.14
N HIS A 163 -8.80 2.48 -4.03
CA HIS A 163 -7.55 3.21 -3.79
C HIS A 163 -7.86 4.70 -3.61
N TRP A 164 -7.29 5.27 -2.55
CA TRP A 164 -7.40 6.68 -2.23
C TRP A 164 -6.00 7.28 -2.12
N LEU A 165 -5.84 8.48 -2.64
CA LEU A 165 -4.60 9.25 -2.55
C LEU A 165 -4.91 10.68 -2.12
N ASN A 166 -4.24 11.17 -1.08
CA ASN A 166 -4.38 12.52 -0.56
C ASN A 166 -5.85 12.94 -0.32
N GLY A 167 -6.66 12.03 0.22
CA GLY A 167 -8.07 12.25 0.56
C GLY A 167 -9.06 12.10 -0.61
N ILE A 168 -8.59 11.78 -1.81
CA ILE A 168 -9.44 11.60 -3.00
C ILE A 168 -9.43 10.13 -3.42
N LYS A 169 -10.62 9.56 -3.67
CA LYS A 169 -10.74 8.23 -4.26
C LYS A 169 -10.30 8.28 -5.72
N THR A 170 -9.15 7.70 -6.02
CA THR A 170 -8.55 7.71 -7.34
C THR A 170 -8.95 6.52 -8.18
N LEU A 171 -9.29 5.39 -7.54
CA LEU A 171 -9.68 4.18 -8.23
C LEU A 171 -10.67 3.37 -7.38
N LYS A 172 -11.64 2.77 -8.06
CA LYS A 172 -12.52 1.73 -7.50
C LYS A 172 -12.67 0.63 -8.54
N TYR A 173 -12.52 -0.62 -8.13
CA TYR A 173 -12.68 -1.77 -9.00
C TYR A 173 -13.26 -2.96 -8.24
N GLU A 174 -13.79 -3.91 -9.01
CA GLU A 174 -14.33 -5.16 -8.50
C GLU A 174 -13.64 -6.32 -9.22
N LEU A 175 -13.00 -7.20 -8.44
CA LEU A 175 -12.35 -8.41 -8.94
C LEU A 175 -13.40 -9.38 -9.52
N ASN A 176 -12.98 -10.20 -10.46
CA ASN A 176 -13.81 -11.26 -11.09
C ASN A 176 -15.01 -10.75 -11.88
N THR A 177 -15.02 -9.48 -12.30
CA THR A 177 -16.00 -8.92 -13.24
C THR A 177 -15.49 -9.01 -14.68
N ASP A 178 -16.39 -8.80 -15.66
CA ASP A 178 -16.00 -8.74 -17.07
C ASP A 178 -15.02 -7.59 -17.34
N ILE A 179 -15.23 -6.43 -16.71
CA ILE A 179 -14.34 -5.27 -16.85
C ILE A 179 -12.95 -5.60 -16.29
N TRP A 180 -12.88 -6.21 -15.11
CA TRP A 180 -11.62 -6.69 -14.54
C TRP A 180 -10.93 -7.67 -15.48
N SER A 181 -11.65 -8.68 -15.95
CA SER A 181 -11.13 -9.74 -16.82
C SER A 181 -10.60 -9.18 -18.15
N GLN A 182 -11.26 -8.20 -18.75
CA GLN A 182 -10.79 -7.55 -19.99
C GLN A 182 -9.45 -6.83 -19.76
N ASN A 183 -9.32 -6.06 -18.67
CA ASN A 183 -8.08 -5.34 -18.38
C ASN A 183 -6.95 -6.32 -18.00
N PHE A 184 -7.24 -7.30 -17.16
CA PHE A 184 -6.30 -8.34 -16.77
C PHE A 184 -5.74 -9.11 -17.97
N ASN A 185 -6.59 -9.51 -18.93
CA ASN A 185 -6.18 -10.23 -20.13
C ASN A 185 -5.29 -9.41 -21.08
N ASN A 186 -5.26 -8.09 -20.92
CA ASN A 186 -4.38 -7.19 -21.66
C ASN A 186 -3.09 -6.84 -20.89
N SER A 187 -2.95 -7.29 -19.64
CA SER A 187 -1.80 -6.99 -18.79
C SER A 187 -0.65 -7.99 -18.94
N LEU A 188 0.47 -7.65 -18.34
CA LEU A 188 1.63 -8.54 -18.19
C LEU A 188 1.29 -9.82 -17.41
N PHE A 189 0.26 -9.77 -16.57
CA PHE A 189 -0.13 -10.87 -15.67
C PHE A 189 -1.10 -11.87 -16.28
N ARG A 190 -1.55 -11.68 -17.53
CA ARG A 190 -2.61 -12.47 -18.18
C ARG A 190 -2.42 -14.00 -18.13
N GLU A 191 -1.17 -14.47 -18.11
CA GLU A 191 -0.86 -15.90 -18.06
C GLU A 191 -0.90 -16.47 -16.61
N ASN A 192 -1.01 -15.60 -15.61
CA ASN A 192 -1.05 -16.03 -14.20
C ASN A 192 -2.49 -16.33 -13.76
N SER A 193 -2.89 -17.58 -13.89
CA SER A 193 -4.24 -18.03 -13.53
C SER A 193 -4.58 -17.89 -12.04
N ASN A 194 -3.61 -17.67 -11.16
CA ASN A 194 -3.79 -17.53 -9.72
C ASN A 194 -3.80 -16.06 -9.25
N PHE A 195 -3.58 -15.11 -10.16
CA PHE A 195 -3.51 -13.68 -9.83
C PHE A 195 -4.78 -13.18 -9.15
N GLY A 196 -4.62 -12.57 -7.98
CA GLY A 196 -5.70 -11.93 -7.23
C GLY A 196 -6.80 -12.87 -6.71
N LYS A 197 -6.58 -14.18 -6.66
CA LYS A 197 -7.60 -15.16 -6.23
C LYS A 197 -7.66 -15.40 -4.72
N SER A 198 -6.63 -15.02 -3.98
CA SER A 198 -6.63 -15.16 -2.52
C SER A 198 -7.62 -14.18 -1.91
N GLN A 199 -8.39 -14.65 -0.93
CA GLN A 199 -9.40 -13.87 -0.21
C GLN A 199 -8.89 -13.38 1.15
N SER A 200 -7.71 -13.84 1.58
CA SER A 200 -7.04 -13.42 2.81
C SER A 200 -5.54 -13.64 2.71
N GLY A 201 -4.79 -12.91 3.50
CA GLY A 201 -3.33 -13.03 3.56
C GLY A 201 -2.68 -11.82 4.20
N HIS A 202 -1.38 -11.75 4.09
CA HIS A 202 -0.60 -10.65 4.63
C HIS A 202 -0.76 -9.39 3.76
N ILE A 203 -0.57 -8.22 4.37
CA ILE A 203 -0.30 -6.98 3.65
C ILE A 203 1.21 -6.94 3.43
N ALA A 204 1.64 -6.63 2.21
CA ALA A 204 3.04 -6.53 1.86
C ALA A 204 3.36 -5.13 1.29
N ILE A 205 4.52 -4.61 1.64
CA ILE A 205 5.06 -3.36 1.07
C ILE A 205 6.41 -3.70 0.44
N ALA A 206 6.53 -3.43 -0.86
CA ALA A 206 7.76 -3.63 -1.61
C ALA A 206 8.49 -2.29 -1.82
N ASN A 207 9.81 -2.30 -1.67
CA ASN A 207 10.71 -1.27 -2.17
C ASN A 207 11.44 -1.85 -3.38
N GLN A 208 10.96 -1.52 -4.57
CA GLN A 208 11.44 -2.14 -5.81
C GLN A 208 12.68 -1.42 -6.34
N GLU A 209 12.71 -0.08 -6.25
CA GLU A 209 13.85 0.73 -6.65
C GLU A 209 13.97 2.00 -5.79
N GLY A 210 15.20 2.45 -5.55
CA GLY A 210 15.47 3.68 -4.82
C GLY A 210 15.18 3.60 -3.34
N GLN A 211 14.53 4.62 -2.78
CA GLN A 211 14.22 4.70 -1.35
C GLN A 211 12.81 5.19 -1.10
N LEU A 212 12.10 4.46 -0.24
CA LEU A 212 10.74 4.72 0.23
C LEU A 212 10.77 4.93 1.75
N TRP A 213 10.05 5.94 2.26
CA TRP A 213 9.82 6.16 3.69
C TRP A 213 8.35 6.10 3.99
N LEU A 214 8.02 5.49 5.12
CA LEU A 214 6.66 5.24 5.58
C LEU A 214 6.49 5.68 7.04
N LYS A 215 5.29 6.15 7.37
CA LYS A 215 4.84 6.39 8.74
C LYS A 215 3.32 6.28 8.84
N ASN A 216 2.78 6.35 10.05
CA ASN A 216 1.34 6.34 10.31
C ASN A 216 0.60 5.15 9.67
N ILE A 217 1.27 3.98 9.62
CA ILE A 217 0.70 2.77 9.03
C ILE A 217 -0.29 2.17 10.03
N ARG A 218 -1.57 2.11 9.65
CA ARG A 218 -2.64 1.60 10.50
C ARG A 218 -3.68 0.84 9.70
N VAL A 219 -4.31 -0.12 10.33
CA VAL A 219 -5.33 -0.97 9.74
C VAL A 219 -6.53 -1.09 10.66
N ARG A 220 -7.71 -1.28 10.09
CA ARG A 220 -8.88 -1.79 10.80
C ARG A 220 -9.56 -2.87 9.98
N ASN A 221 -10.04 -3.91 10.66
CA ASN A 221 -10.80 -4.98 10.04
C ASN A 221 -12.27 -4.56 9.90
N PHE A 222 -12.89 -4.93 8.79
CA PHE A 222 -14.34 -4.94 8.69
C PHE A 222 -14.84 -6.31 9.14
N LEU A 223 -15.85 -6.32 10.00
CA LEU A 223 -16.64 -7.53 10.19
C LEU A 223 -17.37 -7.76 8.87
N GLY A 224 -17.11 -8.88 8.21
CA GLY A 224 -17.71 -9.21 6.90
C GLY A 224 -19.22 -9.04 6.95
N GLN A 225 -19.75 -8.32 5.97
CA GLN A 225 -21.19 -8.26 5.71
C GLN A 225 -21.60 -9.50 4.92
#